data_a8045384cbc31db440b7c1eed3ef7c57
#
_entry.id   a8045384cbc31db440b7c1eed3ef7c57
#
_cell.length_a   1.000
_cell.length_b   1.000
_cell.length_c   1.000
_cell.angle_alpha   90.00
_cell.angle_beta   90.00
_cell.angle_gamma   90.00
#
_symmetry.space_group_name_H-M   'P 1'
#
loop_
_entity.id
_entity.type
_entity.pdbx_description
1 polymer ?
#
loop_
_entity_poly.entity_id
_entity_poly.type
_entity_poly.pdbx_seq_one_letter_code
_entity_poly.pdbx_strand_id
1 'polypeptide(L)'
;VFDKKEHCVSFGKDVAGNMIASSILSGGNTSGKVPAIANAFADLHNHPNNLPPDAGDFYGLLDINKNKPVYNKRFVVTTAGTVYALLVTDIAAALEFIKKHPPQPPAFVGGPPGFAVAITDEAREMKYGFNCTDEMVLAFILQKYNTGVSLLKQNSNGSFNKITTTFLKQGNQLFFKAGSCP
;
A
#
# COMPACT_ATOMS: atom_id res chain seq x y z
N VAL A 1 16.34 -6.78 13.63
CA VAL A 1 15.73 -7.12 14.94
C VAL A 1 14.33 -7.64 14.64
N PHE A 2 14.08 -8.95 14.89
CA PHE A 2 12.77 -9.57 14.65
C PHE A 2 11.94 -9.50 15.95
N ASP A 3 11.53 -8.28 16.33
CA ASP A 3 10.67 -8.08 17.50
C ASP A 3 9.17 -8.15 17.18
N LYS A 4 8.81 -8.56 15.96
CA LYS A 4 7.43 -8.65 15.44
C LYS A 4 6.65 -7.32 15.48
N LYS A 5 7.36 -6.20 15.46
CA LYS A 5 6.75 -4.86 15.42
C LYS A 5 6.96 -4.20 14.08
N GLU A 6 6.08 -3.29 13.76
CA GLU A 6 6.29 -2.35 12.68
C GLU A 6 7.22 -1.23 13.13
N HIS A 7 8.17 -0.89 12.29
CA HIS A 7 9.10 0.22 12.47
C HIS A 7 8.94 1.16 11.30
N CYS A 8 8.72 2.45 11.59
CA CYS A 8 8.47 3.46 10.57
C CYS A 8 9.58 4.50 10.55
N VAL A 9 9.91 4.97 9.35
CA VAL A 9 10.81 6.10 9.10
C VAL A 9 10.18 7.00 8.03
N SER A 10 10.30 8.32 8.20
CA SER A 10 9.89 9.30 7.20
C SER A 10 11.09 9.88 6.48
N PHE A 11 10.91 10.21 5.21
CA PHE A 11 11.88 10.89 4.37
C PHE A 11 11.38 12.28 4.02
N GLY A 12 12.26 13.27 4.13
CA GLY A 12 11.96 14.67 3.85
C GLY A 12 13.17 15.40 3.28
N LYS A 13 13.05 16.73 3.21
CA LYS A 13 14.16 17.62 2.82
C LYS A 13 14.38 18.66 3.88
N ASP A 14 15.64 18.97 4.17
CA ASP A 14 16.03 20.10 4.99
C ASP A 14 15.83 21.44 4.24
N VAL A 15 16.14 22.55 4.89
CA VAL A 15 16.04 23.89 4.30
C VAL A 15 17.00 24.14 3.13
N ALA A 16 18.06 23.35 3.04
CA ALA A 16 19.02 23.39 1.94
C ALA A 16 18.63 22.46 0.79
N GLY A 17 17.54 21.67 0.94
CA GLY A 17 17.06 20.71 -0.05
C GLY A 17 17.70 19.33 0.04
N ASN A 18 18.57 19.09 1.02
CA ASN A 18 19.19 17.78 1.22
C ASN A 18 18.18 16.77 1.76
N MET A 19 18.35 15.50 1.38
CA MET A 19 17.54 14.41 1.90
C MET A 19 17.81 14.17 3.38
N ILE A 20 16.75 14.11 4.17
CA ILE A 20 16.80 13.76 5.59
C ILE A 20 15.85 12.62 5.88
N ALA A 21 16.17 11.82 6.90
CA ALA A 21 15.30 10.79 7.44
C ALA A 21 15.00 11.09 8.92
N SER A 22 13.83 10.70 9.37
CA SER A 22 13.50 10.75 10.80
C SER A 22 14.25 9.68 11.58
N SER A 23 14.23 9.77 12.91
CA SER A 23 14.49 8.60 13.75
C SER A 23 13.44 7.51 13.47
N ILE A 24 13.83 6.24 13.66
CA ILE A 24 12.91 5.11 13.57
C ILE A 24 11.93 5.18 14.74
N LEU A 25 10.63 5.05 14.45
CA LEU A 25 9.58 4.95 15.44
C LEU A 25 9.01 3.53 15.43
N SER A 26 9.08 2.85 16.58
CA SER A 26 8.51 1.52 16.74
C SER A 26 7.01 1.62 17.03
N GLY A 27 6.22 0.85 16.31
CA GLY A 27 4.77 0.70 16.50
C GLY A 27 4.38 -0.58 17.21
N GLY A 28 3.17 -1.07 16.89
CA GLY A 28 2.65 -2.38 17.30
C GLY A 28 2.99 -3.48 16.27
N ASN A 29 2.31 -4.62 16.41
CA ASN A 29 2.49 -5.76 15.50
C ASN A 29 1.78 -5.59 14.14
N THR A 30 0.83 -4.67 14.06
CA THR A 30 -0.05 -4.47 12.89
C THR A 30 -0.28 -2.99 12.56
N SER A 31 0.39 -2.09 13.24
CA SER A 31 0.28 -0.66 12.97
C SER A 31 1.46 0.11 13.52
N GLY A 32 1.95 1.07 12.75
CA GLY A 32 2.99 2.00 13.14
C GLY A 32 2.57 3.45 12.91
N LYS A 33 3.04 4.36 13.76
CA LYS A 33 2.93 5.79 13.51
C LYS A 33 4.05 6.23 12.58
N VAL A 34 3.67 6.99 11.53
CA VAL A 34 4.65 7.66 10.67
C VAL A 34 5.27 8.83 11.44
N PRO A 35 6.60 8.88 11.62
CA PRO A 35 7.26 9.98 12.30
C PRO A 35 7.04 11.29 11.54
N ALA A 36 6.73 12.38 12.25
CA ALA A 36 6.59 13.70 11.64
C ALA A 36 7.98 14.36 11.48
N ILE A 37 8.29 14.75 10.25
CA ILE A 37 9.45 15.63 9.96
C ILE A 37 9.05 16.75 9.01
N ALA A 38 9.84 17.81 8.98
CA ALA A 38 9.63 18.93 8.05
C ALA A 38 9.76 18.43 6.59
N ASN A 39 8.94 19.00 5.69
CA ASN A 39 8.99 18.70 4.26
C ASN A 39 9.00 17.19 3.92
N ALA A 40 8.32 16.37 4.75
CA ALA A 40 8.18 14.94 4.47
C ALA A 40 7.47 14.73 3.13
N PHE A 41 7.97 13.78 2.32
CA PHE A 41 7.41 13.43 1.01
C PHE A 41 7.19 11.91 0.85
N ALA A 42 7.69 11.09 1.78
CA ALA A 42 7.51 9.64 1.77
C ALA A 42 7.69 9.06 3.19
N ASP A 43 7.21 7.84 3.38
CA ASP A 43 7.58 6.98 4.51
C ASP A 43 7.99 5.58 4.04
N LEU A 44 8.62 4.85 4.94
CA LEU A 44 8.89 3.43 4.84
C LEU A 44 8.56 2.77 6.17
N HIS A 45 7.89 1.62 6.13
CA HIS A 45 7.75 0.74 7.29
C HIS A 45 7.93 -0.73 6.90
N ASN A 46 8.17 -1.57 7.89
CA ASN A 46 8.25 -3.02 7.67
C ASN A 46 6.95 -3.72 8.03
N HIS A 47 6.64 -4.79 7.29
CA HIS A 47 5.60 -5.75 7.65
C HIS A 47 6.22 -7.00 8.27
N PRO A 48 6.01 -7.24 9.58
CA PRO A 48 6.60 -8.38 10.28
C PRO A 48 5.98 -9.72 9.87
N ASN A 49 4.84 -9.72 9.23
CA ASN A 49 4.09 -10.89 8.76
C ASN A 49 4.34 -11.27 7.29
N ASN A 50 5.31 -10.66 6.65
CA ASN A 50 5.69 -10.89 5.24
C ASN A 50 4.59 -10.61 4.21
N LEU A 51 3.59 -9.78 4.55
CA LEU A 51 2.51 -9.40 3.63
C LEU A 51 2.87 -8.14 2.83
N PRO A 52 2.32 -7.97 1.59
CA PRO A 52 2.40 -6.72 0.85
C PRO A 52 1.60 -5.61 1.58
N PRO A 53 1.64 -4.36 1.07
CA PRO A 53 0.77 -3.29 1.57
C PRO A 53 -0.69 -3.71 1.63
N ASP A 54 -1.43 -3.18 2.58
CA ASP A 54 -2.85 -3.47 2.79
C ASP A 54 -3.74 -2.21 2.68
N ALA A 55 -5.02 -2.35 3.06
CA ALA A 55 -5.96 -1.24 3.06
C ALA A 55 -5.55 -0.12 4.03
N GLY A 56 -4.95 -0.48 5.18
CA GLY A 56 -4.45 0.49 6.16
C GLY A 56 -3.35 1.36 5.58
N ASP A 57 -2.43 0.76 4.84
CA ASP A 57 -1.36 1.48 4.13
C ASP A 57 -1.91 2.42 3.08
N PHE A 58 -2.86 1.93 2.30
CA PHE A 58 -3.53 2.70 1.26
C PHE A 58 -4.25 3.93 1.83
N TYR A 59 -5.16 3.73 2.79
CA TYR A 59 -5.90 4.85 3.39
C TYR A 59 -5.00 5.76 4.21
N GLY A 60 -4.01 5.22 4.92
CA GLY A 60 -3.04 6.01 5.68
C GLY A 60 -2.18 6.90 4.79
N LEU A 61 -1.75 6.44 3.61
CA LEU A 61 -1.06 7.27 2.62
C LEU A 61 -1.97 8.40 2.14
N LEU A 62 -3.22 8.11 1.78
CA LEU A 62 -4.15 9.10 1.25
C LEU A 62 -4.58 10.12 2.31
N ASP A 63 -4.67 9.73 3.58
CA ASP A 63 -4.96 10.65 4.69
C ASP A 63 -3.88 11.72 4.87
N ILE A 64 -2.61 11.34 4.67
CA ILE A 64 -1.50 12.30 4.66
C ILE A 64 -1.49 13.10 3.36
N ASN A 65 -1.61 12.44 2.21
CA ASN A 65 -1.48 13.05 0.89
C ASN A 65 -2.52 14.16 0.64
N LYS A 66 -3.78 13.99 1.09
CA LYS A 66 -4.84 15.02 0.92
C LYS A 66 -4.45 16.37 1.49
N ASN A 67 -3.64 16.42 2.55
CA ASN A 67 -3.16 17.64 3.20
C ASN A 67 -1.74 18.03 2.79
N LYS A 68 -0.98 17.09 2.22
CA LYS A 68 0.40 17.24 1.75
C LYS A 68 0.59 16.56 0.41
N PRO A 69 0.22 17.14 -0.73
CA PRO A 69 0.29 16.50 -2.04
C PRO A 69 1.69 15.99 -2.44
N VAL A 70 2.75 16.61 -1.93
CA VAL A 70 4.14 16.15 -2.13
C VAL A 70 4.42 14.81 -1.45
N TYR A 71 3.63 14.44 -0.44
CA TYR A 71 3.71 13.17 0.26
C TYR A 71 2.88 12.13 -0.48
N ASN A 72 3.42 11.62 -1.56
CA ASN A 72 2.68 10.80 -2.52
C ASN A 72 3.16 9.34 -2.62
N LYS A 73 4.06 8.90 -1.72
CA LYS A 73 4.58 7.54 -1.75
C LYS A 73 4.80 6.98 -0.34
N ARG A 74 4.49 5.69 -0.23
CA ARG A 74 4.72 4.86 0.96
C ARG A 74 5.42 3.59 0.55
N PHE A 75 6.51 3.27 1.24
CA PHE A 75 7.25 2.03 1.02
C PHE A 75 6.94 1.03 2.12
N VAL A 76 6.81 -0.24 1.75
CA VAL A 76 6.64 -1.36 2.66
C VAL A 76 7.73 -2.39 2.38
N VAL A 77 8.50 -2.76 3.40
CA VAL A 77 9.49 -3.82 3.31
C VAL A 77 9.03 -5.03 4.12
N THR A 78 9.00 -6.20 3.48
CA THR A 78 8.61 -7.44 4.13
C THR A 78 9.81 -8.12 4.80
N THR A 79 9.55 -9.06 5.71
CA THR A 79 10.62 -9.85 6.35
C THR A 79 11.43 -10.69 5.37
N ALA A 80 10.87 -11.04 4.20
CA ALA A 80 11.60 -11.69 3.11
C ALA A 80 12.47 -10.74 2.28
N GLY A 81 12.50 -9.43 2.62
CA GLY A 81 13.27 -8.43 1.89
C GLY A 81 12.58 -7.90 0.63
N THR A 82 11.34 -8.29 0.37
CA THR A 82 10.58 -7.69 -0.74
C THR A 82 10.19 -6.27 -0.41
N VAL A 83 10.44 -5.34 -1.32
CA VAL A 83 10.07 -3.93 -1.16
C VAL A 83 8.93 -3.58 -2.12
N TYR A 84 7.86 -3.05 -1.56
CA TYR A 84 6.73 -2.48 -2.31
C TYR A 84 6.69 -0.97 -2.16
N ALA A 85 6.01 -0.31 -3.10
CA ALA A 85 5.62 1.08 -2.95
C ALA A 85 4.17 1.28 -3.39
N LEU A 86 3.42 2.04 -2.59
CA LEU A 86 2.18 2.67 -3.01
C LEU A 86 2.53 4.08 -3.50
N LEU A 87 2.12 4.41 -4.72
CA LEU A 87 2.36 5.72 -5.34
C LEU A 87 1.03 6.35 -5.74
N VAL A 88 0.71 7.52 -5.19
CA VAL A 88 -0.44 8.33 -5.63
C VAL A 88 -0.08 8.93 -6.99
N THR A 89 -0.77 8.51 -8.03
CA THR A 89 -0.59 8.94 -9.42
C THR A 89 -1.67 9.89 -9.89
N ASP A 90 -2.86 9.84 -9.26
CA ASP A 90 -4.00 10.72 -9.52
C ASP A 90 -4.75 11.00 -8.22
N ILE A 91 -4.49 12.18 -7.63
CA ILE A 91 -5.13 12.56 -6.37
C ILE A 91 -6.64 12.81 -6.52
N ALA A 92 -7.10 13.26 -7.68
CA ALA A 92 -8.53 13.50 -7.89
C ALA A 92 -9.30 12.17 -7.89
N ALA A 93 -8.79 11.16 -8.59
CA ALA A 93 -9.33 9.80 -8.56
C ALA A 93 -9.29 9.21 -7.13
N ALA A 94 -8.19 9.43 -6.38
CA ALA A 94 -8.05 8.92 -5.02
C ALA A 94 -9.07 9.54 -4.06
N LEU A 95 -9.31 10.84 -4.13
CA LEU A 95 -10.32 11.53 -3.31
C LEU A 95 -11.74 11.09 -3.65
N GLU A 96 -12.04 10.90 -4.95
CA GLU A 96 -13.34 10.38 -5.38
C GLU A 96 -13.55 8.93 -4.93
N PHE A 97 -12.49 8.10 -4.96
CA PHE A 97 -12.54 6.74 -4.43
C PHE A 97 -12.87 6.74 -2.92
N ILE A 98 -12.16 7.53 -2.10
CA ILE A 98 -12.41 7.61 -0.64
C ILE A 98 -13.85 8.06 -0.36
N LYS A 99 -14.38 9.00 -1.14
CA LYS A 99 -15.74 9.48 -0.99
C LYS A 99 -16.77 8.38 -1.25
N LYS A 100 -16.55 7.56 -2.26
CA LYS A 100 -17.44 6.43 -2.63
C LYS A 100 -17.26 5.21 -1.73
N HIS A 101 -16.02 4.97 -1.30
CA HIS A 101 -15.60 3.79 -0.57
C HIS A 101 -14.79 4.22 0.66
N PRO A 102 -15.41 4.82 1.68
CA PRO A 102 -14.72 5.24 2.89
C PRO A 102 -14.11 4.05 3.62
N PRO A 103 -13.00 4.27 4.35
CA PRO A 103 -12.38 3.21 5.14
C PRO A 103 -13.37 2.63 6.14
N GLN A 104 -13.37 1.31 6.25
CA GLN A 104 -14.14 0.62 7.28
C GLN A 104 -13.38 0.62 8.60
N PRO A 105 -14.10 0.62 9.74
CA PRO A 105 -13.47 0.47 11.04
C PRO A 105 -12.60 -0.78 11.09
N PRO A 106 -11.50 -0.75 11.88
CA PRO A 106 -10.70 -1.93 12.12
C PRO A 106 -11.51 -3.12 12.61
N ALA A 107 -11.17 -4.32 12.17
CA ALA A 107 -11.80 -5.55 12.64
C ALA A 107 -11.54 -5.85 14.13
N PHE A 108 -10.50 -5.22 14.70
CA PHE A 108 -10.13 -5.32 16.13
C PHE A 108 -9.51 -4.00 16.60
N VAL A 109 -9.52 -3.79 17.93
CA VAL A 109 -8.97 -2.58 18.53
C VAL A 109 -7.49 -2.42 18.17
N GLY A 110 -7.12 -1.27 17.61
CA GLY A 110 -5.75 -0.96 17.19
C GLY A 110 -5.33 -1.56 15.86
N GLY A 111 -6.24 -2.25 15.17
CA GLY A 111 -5.98 -2.74 13.81
C GLY A 111 -6.04 -1.63 12.74
N PRO A 112 -5.56 -1.92 11.53
CA PRO A 112 -5.69 -1.00 10.40
C PRO A 112 -7.14 -0.94 9.89
N PRO A 113 -7.55 0.18 9.25
CA PRO A 113 -8.82 0.25 8.56
C PRO A 113 -8.88 -0.71 7.37
N GLY A 114 -10.07 -1.23 7.07
CA GLY A 114 -10.31 -2.09 5.92
C GLY A 114 -10.88 -1.35 4.72
N PHE A 115 -10.91 -2.00 3.56
CA PHE A 115 -11.72 -1.57 2.43
C PHE A 115 -13.22 -1.69 2.73
N ALA A 116 -14.06 -0.97 1.98
CA ALA A 116 -15.50 -1.12 2.03
C ALA A 116 -15.92 -2.60 1.87
N VAL A 117 -17.02 -3.01 2.53
CA VAL A 117 -17.44 -4.42 2.60
C VAL A 117 -17.47 -5.10 1.23
N ALA A 118 -18.08 -4.47 0.22
CA ALA A 118 -18.18 -5.05 -1.12
C ALA A 118 -16.79 -5.30 -1.76
N ILE A 119 -15.80 -4.40 -1.51
CA ILE A 119 -14.43 -4.57 -2.00
C ILE A 119 -13.72 -5.69 -1.22
N THR A 120 -13.97 -5.77 0.08
CA THR A 120 -13.43 -6.84 0.94
C THR A 120 -13.95 -8.22 0.53
N ASP A 121 -15.24 -8.31 0.20
CA ASP A 121 -15.84 -9.57 -0.26
C ASP A 121 -15.28 -10.00 -1.61
N GLU A 122 -15.08 -9.07 -2.54
CA GLU A 122 -14.41 -9.36 -3.82
C GLU A 122 -12.95 -9.79 -3.61
N ALA A 123 -12.21 -9.11 -2.73
CA ALA A 123 -10.85 -9.49 -2.36
C ALA A 123 -10.78 -10.92 -1.82
N ARG A 124 -11.76 -11.28 -0.99
CA ARG A 124 -11.88 -12.63 -0.41
C ARG A 124 -12.17 -13.67 -1.49
N GLU A 125 -13.09 -13.37 -2.42
CA GLU A 125 -13.36 -14.25 -3.57
C GLU A 125 -12.12 -14.46 -4.43
N MET A 126 -11.38 -13.39 -4.76
CA MET A 126 -10.13 -13.52 -5.50
C MET A 126 -9.10 -14.39 -4.77
N LYS A 127 -8.94 -14.18 -3.46
CA LYS A 127 -7.96 -14.90 -2.66
C LYS A 127 -8.30 -16.38 -2.51
N TYR A 128 -9.54 -16.72 -2.18
CA TYR A 128 -9.94 -18.09 -1.85
C TYR A 128 -10.65 -18.80 -2.99
N GLY A 129 -11.40 -18.09 -3.83
CA GLY A 129 -12.08 -18.65 -4.98
C GLY A 129 -11.16 -18.86 -6.18
N PHE A 130 -10.21 -17.93 -6.41
CA PHE A 130 -9.29 -17.94 -7.54
C PHE A 130 -7.82 -18.15 -7.14
N ASN A 131 -7.54 -18.38 -5.86
CA ASN A 131 -6.18 -18.61 -5.33
C ASN A 131 -5.18 -17.49 -5.70
N CYS A 132 -5.65 -16.23 -5.71
CA CYS A 132 -4.79 -15.08 -5.96
C CYS A 132 -3.93 -14.76 -4.74
N THR A 133 -2.70 -14.29 -4.98
CA THR A 133 -1.85 -13.76 -3.90
C THR A 133 -2.40 -12.40 -3.40
N ASP A 134 -2.05 -12.00 -2.18
CA ASP A 134 -2.45 -10.69 -1.63
C ASP A 134 -1.96 -9.52 -2.52
N GLU A 135 -0.77 -9.65 -3.12
CA GLU A 135 -0.23 -8.73 -4.10
C GLU A 135 -1.13 -8.59 -5.33
N MET A 136 -1.61 -9.71 -5.89
CA MET A 136 -2.52 -9.70 -7.05
C MET A 136 -3.87 -9.09 -6.69
N VAL A 137 -4.40 -9.41 -5.52
CA VAL A 137 -5.67 -8.88 -5.01
C VAL A 137 -5.58 -7.36 -4.87
N LEU A 138 -4.54 -6.85 -4.20
CA LEU A 138 -4.37 -5.41 -4.02
C LEU A 138 -4.21 -4.70 -5.38
N ALA A 139 -3.35 -5.21 -6.27
CA ALA A 139 -3.15 -4.62 -7.59
C ALA A 139 -4.45 -4.55 -8.41
N PHE A 140 -5.27 -5.60 -8.35
CA PHE A 140 -6.58 -5.65 -8.99
C PHE A 140 -7.54 -4.60 -8.43
N ILE A 141 -7.67 -4.50 -7.10
CA ILE A 141 -8.54 -3.53 -6.45
C ILE A 141 -8.13 -2.11 -6.85
N LEU A 142 -6.84 -1.78 -6.73
CA LEU A 142 -6.34 -0.45 -7.06
C LEU A 142 -6.64 -0.06 -8.51
N GLN A 143 -6.56 -1.01 -9.43
CA GLN A 143 -6.82 -0.80 -10.85
C GLN A 143 -8.31 -0.75 -11.17
N LYS A 144 -9.09 -1.75 -10.72
CA LYS A 144 -10.53 -1.88 -11.02
C LYS A 144 -11.34 -0.68 -10.54
N TYR A 145 -11.03 -0.22 -9.34
CA TYR A 145 -11.76 0.89 -8.72
C TYR A 145 -11.19 2.26 -9.07
N ASN A 146 -10.22 2.34 -9.98
CA ASN A 146 -9.55 3.58 -10.38
C ASN A 146 -9.17 4.44 -9.17
N THR A 147 -8.44 3.83 -8.23
CA THR A 147 -8.15 4.46 -6.93
C THR A 147 -7.16 5.62 -7.00
N GLY A 148 -6.60 5.93 -8.18
CA GLY A 148 -5.53 6.92 -8.32
C GLY A 148 -4.20 6.53 -7.68
N VAL A 149 -4.07 5.28 -7.20
CA VAL A 149 -2.86 4.76 -6.55
C VAL A 149 -2.36 3.54 -7.34
N SER A 150 -1.06 3.45 -7.53
CA SER A 150 -0.39 2.30 -8.14
C SER A 150 0.40 1.52 -7.10
N LEU A 151 0.32 0.18 -7.17
CA LEU A 151 1.21 -0.72 -6.46
C LEU A 151 2.44 -1.00 -7.32
N LEU A 152 3.62 -0.79 -6.74
CA LEU A 152 4.91 -1.09 -7.38
C LEU A 152 5.68 -2.09 -6.52
N LYS A 153 6.55 -2.87 -7.17
CA LYS A 153 7.46 -3.81 -6.53
C LYS A 153 8.88 -3.59 -7.02
N GLN A 154 9.83 -3.61 -6.10
CA GLN A 154 11.24 -3.45 -6.42
C GLN A 154 11.80 -4.73 -7.05
N ASN A 155 12.54 -4.54 -8.14
CA ASN A 155 13.30 -5.59 -8.82
C ASN A 155 14.67 -5.78 -8.16
N SER A 156 15.36 -6.84 -8.56
CA SER A 156 16.73 -7.15 -8.11
C SER A 156 17.77 -6.06 -8.45
N ASN A 157 17.52 -5.24 -9.47
CA ASN A 157 18.37 -4.10 -9.83
C ASN A 157 18.03 -2.81 -9.09
N GLY A 158 17.07 -2.82 -8.15
CA GLY A 158 16.63 -1.66 -7.37
C GLY A 158 15.56 -0.78 -8.04
N SER A 159 15.23 -1.01 -9.32
CA SER A 159 14.14 -0.29 -9.98
C SER A 159 12.77 -0.81 -9.50
N PHE A 160 11.71 -0.03 -9.72
CA PHE A 160 10.34 -0.40 -9.37
C PHE A 160 9.49 -0.60 -10.62
N ASN A 161 8.80 -1.72 -10.68
CA ASN A 161 7.80 -2.00 -11.71
C ASN A 161 6.39 -1.95 -11.12
N LYS A 162 5.45 -1.39 -11.89
CA LYS A 162 4.03 -1.41 -11.53
C LYS A 162 3.51 -2.84 -11.63
N ILE A 163 2.83 -3.28 -10.57
CA ILE A 163 2.11 -4.56 -10.57
C ILE A 163 0.71 -4.33 -11.13
N THR A 164 0.30 -5.23 -12.01
CA THR A 164 -1.04 -5.28 -12.57
C THR A 164 -1.62 -6.67 -12.40
N THR A 165 -2.94 -6.77 -12.33
CA THR A 165 -3.65 -8.05 -12.34
C THR A 165 -4.71 -8.02 -13.42
N THR A 166 -4.61 -8.94 -14.37
CA THR A 166 -5.53 -9.05 -15.49
C THR A 166 -6.50 -10.19 -15.25
N PHE A 167 -7.78 -9.93 -15.47
CA PHE A 167 -8.83 -10.93 -15.47
C PHE A 167 -8.90 -11.56 -16.86
N LEU A 168 -8.79 -12.87 -16.95
CA LEU A 168 -8.78 -13.63 -18.19
C LEU A 168 -9.89 -14.68 -18.18
N LYS A 169 -10.45 -14.97 -19.37
CA LYS A 169 -11.40 -16.04 -19.60
C LYS A 169 -10.84 -16.98 -20.65
N GLN A 170 -10.71 -18.27 -20.35
CA GLN A 170 -10.30 -19.30 -21.27
C GLN A 170 -11.35 -20.42 -21.28
N GLY A 171 -12.13 -20.49 -22.35
CA GLY A 171 -13.32 -21.34 -22.40
C GLY A 171 -14.33 -20.91 -21.35
N ASN A 172 -14.74 -21.84 -20.48
CA ASN A 172 -15.65 -21.58 -19.35
C ASN A 172 -14.91 -21.28 -18.03
N GLN A 173 -13.58 -21.29 -18.04
CA GLN A 173 -12.78 -21.01 -16.84
C GLN A 173 -12.41 -19.52 -16.79
N LEU A 174 -12.47 -18.98 -15.57
CA LEU A 174 -12.04 -17.62 -15.22
C LEU A 174 -10.78 -17.72 -14.38
N PHE A 175 -9.81 -16.86 -14.64
CA PHE A 175 -8.60 -16.79 -13.83
C PHE A 175 -7.98 -15.40 -13.86
N PHE A 176 -7.15 -15.13 -12.86
CA PHE A 176 -6.40 -13.88 -12.75
C PHE A 176 -4.92 -14.14 -13.04
N LYS A 177 -4.31 -13.22 -13.78
CA LYS A 177 -2.89 -13.27 -14.11
C LYS A 177 -2.21 -12.01 -13.60
N ALA A 178 -1.14 -12.19 -12.82
CA ALA A 178 -0.24 -11.10 -12.46
C ALA A 178 0.57 -10.66 -13.68
N GLY A 179 0.77 -9.37 -13.81
CA GLY A 179 1.64 -8.74 -14.77
C GLY A 179 2.47 -7.64 -14.12
N SER A 180 3.57 -7.26 -14.75
CA SER A 180 4.36 -6.10 -14.38
C SER A 180 4.58 -5.23 -15.61
N CYS A 181 4.42 -3.92 -15.44
CA CYS A 181 4.79 -2.94 -16.44
C CYS A 181 6.15 -2.35 -16.05
N PRO A 182 7.10 -2.23 -16.98
CA PRO A 182 8.38 -1.58 -16.72
C PRO A 182 8.25 -0.11 -16.37
#